data_11d9619ec9786723954e3dd144fdb5bd
#
_entry.id   11d9619ec9786723954e3dd144fdb5bd
#
_cell.length_a   1.000
_cell.length_b   1.000
_cell.length_c   1.000
_cell.angle_alpha   90.00
_cell.angle_beta   90.00
_cell.angle_gamma   90.00
#
_symmetry.space_group_name_H-M   'P 1'
#
loop_
_entity.id
_entity.type
_entity.pdbx_description
1 polymer ?
#
loop_
_entity_poly.entity_id
_entity_poly.type
_entity_poly.pdbx_seq_one_letter_code
_entity_poly.pdbx_strand_id
1 'polypeptide(L)'
;MRRSFLIFAFAVLLAGPAQRAARAQSPASPPGATPLESTKTIDGVAARIEDDILTESELRELAAFQELVDGRAKPRAELIRELADQWMVRGEADTAKYPQPSQDEVDHAYARFAARFSSPDEFKARCAAVGLSEADIRRMLARQIYLSRFLDYRFRPAAQVDQSQIEAYYNNEFVPQLKSRNEPVPALDDVEDTIREVLIQRAINDRSAQWLDETRARLRIDVMPQGDRP
;
A
#
# COMPACT_ATOMS: atom_id res chain seq x y z
N MET A 1 -16.44 15.79 -6.68
CA MET A 1 -16.26 14.73 -5.69
C MET A 1 -15.20 13.79 -6.23
N ARG A 2 -13.95 13.95 -5.81
CA ARG A 2 -12.82 13.10 -6.23
C ARG A 2 -12.89 11.80 -5.43
N ARG A 3 -13.30 10.72 -6.10
CA ARG A 3 -13.23 9.37 -5.54
C ARG A 3 -11.76 9.00 -5.40
N SER A 4 -11.26 8.97 -4.16
CA SER A 4 -9.91 8.44 -3.85
C SER A 4 -9.99 6.92 -3.97
N PHE A 5 -9.69 6.43 -5.17
CA PHE A 5 -9.50 5.00 -5.40
C PHE A 5 -8.18 4.56 -4.77
N LEU A 6 -8.23 3.47 -4.04
CA LEU A 6 -7.08 2.65 -3.64
C LEU A 6 -6.38 2.11 -4.92
N ILE A 7 -5.68 3.00 -5.62
CA ILE A 7 -4.83 2.59 -6.72
C ILE A 7 -3.48 2.24 -6.09
N PHE A 8 -3.21 0.94 -5.96
CA PHE A 8 -1.82 0.46 -5.92
C PHE A 8 -1.20 0.71 -7.30
N ALA A 9 -1.06 1.98 -7.66
CA ALA A 9 -0.40 2.36 -8.89
C ALA A 9 1.10 2.27 -8.67
N PHE A 10 1.73 1.30 -9.31
CA PHE A 10 3.14 1.32 -9.64
C PHE A 10 3.38 2.51 -10.59
N ALA A 11 3.55 3.70 -10.04
CA ALA A 11 4.01 4.85 -10.83
C ALA A 11 5.53 4.88 -10.79
N VAL A 12 6.13 4.51 -11.90
CA VAL A 12 7.52 4.85 -12.23
C VAL A 12 7.55 6.35 -12.52
N LEU A 13 8.22 7.12 -11.66
CA LEU A 13 8.60 8.51 -11.94
C LEU A 13 10.09 8.67 -11.71
N LEU A 14 10.80 8.86 -12.83
CA LEU A 14 12.17 9.35 -12.92
C LEU A 14 12.18 10.87 -12.69
N ALA A 15 12.98 11.37 -11.76
CA ALA A 15 13.84 12.56 -11.90
C ALA A 15 14.47 12.93 -10.55
N GLY A 16 15.81 12.96 -10.51
CA GLY A 16 16.59 13.66 -9.49
C GLY A 16 16.71 15.15 -9.80
N PRO A 17 17.59 15.97 -9.19
CA PRO A 17 18.80 15.65 -8.45
C PRO A 17 19.09 16.46 -7.16
N ALA A 18 20.04 15.96 -6.38
CA ALA A 18 21.06 16.66 -5.56
C ALA A 18 20.72 17.95 -4.77
N GLN A 19 20.97 17.93 -3.45
CA GLN A 19 22.01 18.82 -2.87
C GLN A 19 22.22 18.63 -1.36
N ARG A 20 23.51 18.50 -1.06
CA ARG A 20 24.36 19.08 -0.01
C ARG A 20 24.23 18.65 1.44
N ALA A 21 25.34 18.06 1.85
CA ALA A 21 25.77 17.80 3.22
C ALA A 21 25.86 19.05 4.09
N ALA A 22 25.37 18.95 5.31
CA ALA A 22 25.82 19.78 6.43
C ALA A 22 26.20 18.82 7.58
N ARG A 23 27.49 18.90 7.92
CA ARG A 23 28.16 18.15 9.00
C ARG A 23 27.81 18.87 10.31
N ALA A 24 27.14 18.20 11.23
CA ALA A 24 27.02 18.69 12.61
C ALA A 24 27.49 17.61 13.59
N GLN A 25 28.35 18.04 14.49
CA GLN A 25 29.09 17.27 15.47
C GLN A 25 28.20 16.69 16.56
N SER A 26 28.46 15.44 16.95
CA SER A 26 27.87 14.79 18.13
C SER A 26 28.40 15.41 19.43
N PRO A 27 27.51 15.65 20.40
CA PRO A 27 27.95 15.76 21.80
C PRO A 27 27.89 14.41 22.49
N ALA A 28 28.90 14.16 23.34
CA ALA A 28 29.10 12.95 24.11
C ALA A 28 27.95 12.66 25.10
N SER A 29 27.58 11.40 25.20
CA SER A 29 26.64 10.88 26.19
C SER A 29 27.21 10.85 27.59
N PRO A 30 26.47 11.20 28.64
CA PRO A 30 26.88 10.95 30.03
C PRO A 30 26.66 9.47 30.41
N PRO A 31 27.54 8.87 31.24
CA PRO A 31 27.38 7.51 31.73
C PRO A 31 26.41 7.47 32.93
N GLY A 32 25.42 6.58 32.86
CA GLY A 32 24.61 6.23 34.01
C GLY A 32 23.11 6.34 33.80
N ALA A 33 22.54 5.55 32.88
CA ALA A 33 21.10 5.27 32.88
C ALA A 33 20.92 3.80 33.30
N THR A 34 20.36 3.60 34.48
CA THR A 34 19.76 2.34 34.93
C THR A 34 18.80 1.86 33.84
N PRO A 35 18.74 0.56 33.51
CA PRO A 35 17.75 0.07 32.57
C PRO A 35 16.35 0.35 33.13
N LEU A 36 15.65 1.29 32.53
CA LEU A 36 14.23 1.45 32.77
C LEU A 36 13.57 0.12 32.38
N GLU A 37 12.93 -0.53 33.35
CA GLU A 37 12.04 -1.66 33.12
C GLU A 37 11.16 -1.31 31.91
N SER A 38 11.15 -2.19 30.92
CA SER A 38 10.28 -2.08 29.73
C SER A 38 8.85 -2.04 30.22
N THR A 39 8.32 -0.87 30.43
CA THR A 39 6.89 -0.67 30.67
C THR A 39 6.19 -1.31 29.49
N LYS A 40 5.51 -2.44 29.74
CA LYS A 40 4.67 -3.12 28.76
C LYS A 40 3.58 -2.12 28.38
N THR A 41 3.84 -1.34 27.34
CA THR A 41 2.88 -0.37 26.82
C THR A 41 1.68 -1.15 26.31
N ILE A 42 0.55 -1.06 26.99
CA ILE A 42 -0.71 -1.61 26.52
C ILE A 42 -1.04 -0.85 25.25
N ASP A 43 -1.20 -1.58 24.13
CA ASP A 43 -1.55 -0.98 22.86
C ASP A 43 -2.97 -0.43 22.91
N GLY A 44 -3.16 0.81 22.46
CA GLY A 44 -4.46 1.44 22.43
C GLY A 44 -5.36 0.84 21.34
N VAL A 45 -6.67 0.87 21.56
CA VAL A 45 -7.67 0.48 20.57
C VAL A 45 -7.98 1.71 19.70
N ALA A 46 -7.72 1.60 18.39
CA ALA A 46 -8.02 2.65 17.41
C ALA A 46 -9.47 2.57 16.90
N ALA A 47 -9.95 1.35 16.67
CA ALA A 47 -11.33 1.08 16.28
C ALA A 47 -11.73 -0.36 16.66
N ARG A 48 -13.03 -0.63 16.74
CA ARG A 48 -13.60 -1.98 16.78
C ARG A 48 -14.30 -2.27 15.47
N ILE A 49 -14.10 -3.47 14.93
CA ILE A 49 -14.81 -3.97 13.76
C ILE A 49 -15.45 -5.27 14.16
N GLU A 50 -16.80 -5.27 14.30
CA GLU A 50 -17.55 -6.36 14.89
C GLU A 50 -16.95 -6.75 16.24
N ASP A 51 -16.46 -7.98 16.39
CA ASP A 51 -15.83 -8.50 17.62
C ASP A 51 -14.29 -8.32 17.64
N ASP A 52 -13.69 -7.83 16.55
CA ASP A 52 -12.26 -7.60 16.44
C ASP A 52 -11.86 -6.16 16.76
N ILE A 53 -10.58 -5.94 17.02
CA ILE A 53 -10.01 -4.62 17.30
C ILE A 53 -8.92 -4.27 16.28
N LEU A 54 -8.90 -2.98 15.91
CA LEU A 54 -7.74 -2.35 15.27
C LEU A 54 -6.97 -1.57 16.32
N THR A 55 -5.67 -1.76 16.36
CA THR A 55 -4.83 -1.16 17.38
C THR A 55 -4.18 0.16 16.92
N GLU A 56 -3.76 0.99 17.87
CA GLU A 56 -2.99 2.21 17.58
C GLU A 56 -1.62 1.89 16.97
N SER A 57 -1.06 0.71 17.26
CA SER A 57 0.20 0.27 16.67
C SER A 57 0.03 -0.07 15.20
N GLU A 58 -1.03 -0.76 14.81
CA GLU A 58 -1.34 -1.03 13.39
C GLU A 58 -1.55 0.26 12.60
N LEU A 59 -2.22 1.23 13.23
CA LEU A 59 -2.46 2.53 12.61
C LEU A 59 -1.15 3.29 12.37
N ARG A 60 -0.24 3.31 13.39
CA ARG A 60 1.07 3.96 13.30
C ARG A 60 1.96 3.27 12.26
N GLU A 61 1.94 1.93 12.22
CA GLU A 61 2.69 1.16 11.22
C GLU A 61 2.25 1.48 9.80
N LEU A 62 0.93 1.51 9.55
CA LEU A 62 0.39 1.89 8.24
C LEU A 62 0.74 3.33 7.87
N ALA A 63 0.63 4.26 8.82
CA ALA A 63 1.00 5.66 8.63
C ALA A 63 2.48 5.81 8.27
N ALA A 64 3.37 5.14 9.02
CA ALA A 64 4.82 5.14 8.78
C ALA A 64 5.17 4.58 7.40
N PHE A 65 4.48 3.52 6.98
CA PHE A 65 4.69 2.95 5.65
C PHE A 65 4.25 3.91 4.53
N GLN A 66 3.10 4.56 4.69
CA GLN A 66 2.66 5.57 3.71
C GLN A 66 3.61 6.76 3.66
N GLU A 67 4.14 7.20 4.79
CA GLU A 67 5.14 8.25 4.84
C GLU A 67 6.44 7.84 4.12
N LEU A 68 6.88 6.59 4.28
CA LEU A 68 8.03 6.03 3.57
C LEU A 68 7.82 6.01 2.05
N VAL A 69 6.60 5.65 1.58
CA VAL A 69 6.28 5.47 0.15
C VAL A 69 5.91 6.79 -0.52
N ASP A 70 5.02 7.56 0.10
CA ASP A 70 4.35 8.73 -0.49
C ASP A 70 4.86 10.06 0.10
N GLY A 71 5.78 10.00 1.08
CA GLY A 71 6.31 11.17 1.79
C GLY A 71 5.32 11.80 2.78
N ARG A 72 4.14 11.21 2.97
CA ARG A 72 3.11 11.64 3.93
C ARG A 72 2.15 10.51 4.27
N ALA A 73 1.68 10.47 5.51
CA ALA A 73 0.59 9.62 5.91
C ALA A 73 -0.78 10.25 5.59
N LYS A 74 -1.79 9.40 5.38
CA LYS A 74 -3.19 9.83 5.27
C LYS A 74 -3.73 10.25 6.66
N PRO A 75 -4.84 11.03 6.69
CA PRO A 75 -5.56 11.32 7.94
C PRO A 75 -6.01 10.04 8.66
N ARG A 76 -6.05 10.09 9.99
CA ARG A 76 -6.43 8.96 10.86
C ARG A 76 -7.69 8.22 10.40
N ALA A 77 -8.74 8.95 10.04
CA ALA A 77 -10.00 8.34 9.59
C ALA A 77 -9.85 7.52 8.32
N GLU A 78 -8.98 7.95 7.39
CA GLU A 78 -8.67 7.22 6.15
C GLU A 78 -7.81 5.98 6.43
N LEU A 79 -6.86 6.08 7.39
CA LEU A 79 -6.04 4.94 7.82
C LEU A 79 -6.91 3.86 8.47
N ILE A 80 -7.84 4.24 9.34
CA ILE A 80 -8.79 3.29 9.96
C ILE A 80 -9.63 2.61 8.89
N ARG A 81 -10.13 3.38 7.91
CA ARG A 81 -10.89 2.82 6.78
C ARG A 81 -10.05 1.82 5.98
N GLU A 82 -8.80 2.14 5.69
CA GLU A 82 -7.89 1.27 4.95
C GLU A 82 -7.57 -0.02 5.72
N LEU A 83 -7.36 0.06 7.05
CA LEU A 83 -7.19 -1.13 7.88
C LEU A 83 -8.46 -1.97 7.95
N ALA A 84 -9.63 -1.34 7.99
CA ALA A 84 -10.91 -2.06 7.93
C ALA A 84 -11.08 -2.78 6.58
N ASP A 85 -10.69 -2.15 5.47
CA ASP A 85 -10.70 -2.78 4.15
C ASP A 85 -9.74 -3.99 4.10
N GLN A 86 -8.53 -3.84 4.66
CA GLN A 86 -7.57 -4.95 4.77
C GLN A 86 -8.10 -6.08 5.66
N TRP A 87 -8.79 -5.75 6.75
CA TRP A 87 -9.42 -6.73 7.64
C TRP A 87 -10.48 -7.54 6.90
N MET A 88 -11.38 -6.88 6.14
CA MET A 88 -12.41 -7.55 5.34
C MET A 88 -11.82 -8.50 4.31
N VAL A 89 -10.84 -8.01 3.52
CA VAL A 89 -10.19 -8.83 2.48
C VAL A 89 -9.48 -10.04 3.09
N ARG A 90 -8.78 -9.84 4.21
CA ARG A 90 -8.10 -10.92 4.93
C ARG A 90 -9.08 -11.96 5.44
N GLY A 91 -10.18 -11.55 6.06
CA GLY A 91 -11.20 -12.47 6.57
C GLY A 91 -11.78 -13.36 5.47
N GLU A 92 -12.07 -12.80 4.29
CA GLU A 92 -12.54 -13.57 3.13
C GLU A 92 -11.45 -14.51 2.59
N ALA A 93 -10.19 -14.03 2.49
CA ALA A 93 -9.08 -14.83 2.01
C ALA A 93 -8.78 -16.01 2.94
N ASP A 94 -8.83 -15.79 4.25
CA ASP A 94 -8.61 -16.83 5.28
C ASP A 94 -9.77 -17.85 5.27
N THR A 95 -11.00 -17.39 5.11
CA THR A 95 -12.18 -18.26 4.94
C THR A 95 -12.06 -19.15 3.68
N ALA A 96 -11.57 -18.57 2.58
CA ALA A 96 -11.31 -19.28 1.33
C ALA A 96 -10.06 -20.19 1.41
N LYS A 97 -9.30 -20.16 2.51
CA LYS A 97 -8.01 -20.84 2.68
C LYS A 97 -7.02 -20.47 1.55
N TYR A 98 -7.04 -19.21 1.14
CA TYR A 98 -6.17 -18.72 0.09
C TYR A 98 -4.70 -18.82 0.53
N PRO A 99 -3.77 -19.27 -0.36
CA PRO A 99 -2.39 -19.52 0.05
C PRO A 99 -1.65 -18.21 0.37
N GLN A 100 -0.89 -18.24 1.46
CA GLN A 100 0.01 -17.16 1.84
C GLN A 100 1.16 -17.03 0.81
N PRO A 101 1.75 -15.84 0.62
CA PRO A 101 2.91 -15.67 -0.22
C PRO A 101 4.10 -16.46 0.33
N SER A 102 4.90 -17.03 -0.56
CA SER A 102 6.16 -17.69 -0.20
C SER A 102 7.20 -16.67 0.27
N GLN A 103 8.21 -17.17 1.00
CA GLN A 103 9.33 -16.32 1.42
C GLN A 103 10.06 -15.69 0.22
N ASP A 104 10.25 -16.45 -0.86
CA ASP A 104 10.90 -15.95 -2.08
C ASP A 104 10.11 -14.80 -2.72
N GLU A 105 8.78 -14.89 -2.75
CA GLU A 105 7.94 -13.79 -3.27
C GLU A 105 8.09 -12.53 -2.43
N VAL A 106 8.16 -12.67 -1.11
CA VAL A 106 8.37 -11.55 -0.18
C VAL A 106 9.79 -10.97 -0.36
N ASP A 107 10.81 -11.82 -0.51
CA ASP A 107 12.19 -11.40 -0.74
C ASP A 107 12.34 -10.63 -2.05
N HIS A 108 11.73 -11.11 -3.12
CA HIS A 108 11.68 -10.40 -4.40
C HIS A 108 10.91 -9.06 -4.30
N ALA A 109 9.81 -9.02 -3.57
CA ALA A 109 9.07 -7.78 -3.35
C ALA A 109 9.88 -6.78 -2.54
N TYR A 110 10.56 -7.23 -1.50
CA TYR A 110 11.45 -6.40 -0.68
C TYR A 110 12.61 -5.83 -1.51
N ALA A 111 13.27 -6.68 -2.31
CA ALA A 111 14.36 -6.23 -3.18
C ALA A 111 13.90 -5.16 -4.18
N ARG A 112 12.75 -5.38 -4.84
CA ARG A 112 12.15 -4.37 -5.74
C ARG A 112 11.74 -3.09 -5.01
N PHE A 113 11.23 -3.20 -3.80
CA PHE A 113 10.86 -2.04 -3.00
C PHE A 113 12.10 -1.23 -2.61
N ALA A 114 13.14 -1.88 -2.11
CA ALA A 114 14.41 -1.24 -1.75
C ALA A 114 15.11 -0.57 -2.95
N ALA A 115 15.00 -1.18 -4.14
CA ALA A 115 15.57 -0.64 -5.38
C ALA A 115 14.91 0.67 -5.86
N ARG A 116 13.79 1.11 -5.26
CA ARG A 116 13.15 2.41 -5.56
C ARG A 116 13.90 3.59 -4.94
N PHE A 117 14.81 3.32 -4.01
CA PHE A 117 15.64 4.33 -3.35
C PHE A 117 17.00 4.40 -4.05
N SER A 118 17.67 5.55 -3.98
CA SER A 118 18.91 5.79 -4.72
C SER A 118 20.10 4.97 -4.21
N SER A 119 20.03 4.48 -2.95
CA SER A 119 21.03 3.57 -2.37
C SER A 119 20.45 2.75 -1.22
N PRO A 120 21.10 1.60 -0.86
CA PRO A 120 20.72 0.83 0.32
C PRO A 120 20.83 1.62 1.63
N ASP A 121 21.76 2.54 1.72
CA ASP A 121 21.96 3.37 2.93
C ASP A 121 20.85 4.42 3.05
N GLU A 122 20.43 5.03 1.94
CA GLU A 122 19.26 5.92 1.93
C GLU A 122 18.01 5.16 2.33
N PHE A 123 17.77 3.97 1.78
CA PHE A 123 16.65 3.13 2.16
C PHE A 123 16.62 2.85 3.66
N LYS A 124 17.76 2.40 4.25
CA LYS A 124 17.87 2.16 5.69
C LYS A 124 17.59 3.43 6.50
N ALA A 125 18.18 4.55 6.10
CA ALA A 125 17.98 5.83 6.78
C ALA A 125 16.52 6.28 6.74
N ARG A 126 15.83 6.11 5.59
CA ARG A 126 14.41 6.44 5.44
C ARG A 126 13.51 5.54 6.28
N CYS A 127 13.78 4.22 6.31
CA CYS A 127 13.05 3.29 7.18
C CYS A 127 13.23 3.65 8.66
N ALA A 128 14.47 3.94 9.08
CA ALA A 128 14.77 4.34 10.47
C ALA A 128 14.08 5.67 10.85
N ALA A 129 14.02 6.62 9.92
CA ALA A 129 13.37 7.92 10.15
C ALA A 129 11.87 7.80 10.46
N VAL A 130 11.19 6.80 9.85
CA VAL A 130 9.76 6.52 10.11
C VAL A 130 9.55 5.40 11.15
N GLY A 131 10.63 4.85 11.75
CA GLY A 131 10.58 3.84 12.79
C GLY A 131 10.19 2.43 12.29
N LEU A 132 10.42 2.11 11.02
CA LEU A 132 10.17 0.80 10.44
C LEU A 132 11.44 -0.03 10.32
N SER A 133 11.41 -1.26 10.85
CA SER A 133 12.46 -2.25 10.63
C SER A 133 12.31 -2.98 9.30
N GLU A 134 13.35 -3.71 8.88
CA GLU A 134 13.26 -4.61 7.71
C GLU A 134 12.16 -5.65 7.89
N ALA A 135 12.01 -6.20 9.10
CA ALA A 135 10.96 -7.18 9.39
C ALA A 135 9.56 -6.59 9.22
N ASP A 136 9.35 -5.32 9.62
CA ASP A 136 8.08 -4.62 9.44
C ASP A 136 7.78 -4.43 7.96
N ILE A 137 8.74 -3.97 7.17
CA ILE A 137 8.57 -3.81 5.72
C ILE A 137 8.22 -5.14 5.06
N ARG A 138 8.93 -6.23 5.38
CA ARG A 138 8.66 -7.57 4.84
C ARG A 138 7.26 -8.04 5.20
N ARG A 139 6.84 -7.88 6.45
CA ARG A 139 5.49 -8.23 6.91
C ARG A 139 4.42 -7.45 6.16
N MET A 140 4.62 -6.15 5.95
CA MET A 140 3.69 -5.30 5.22
C MET A 140 3.61 -5.68 3.74
N LEU A 141 4.74 -5.96 3.09
CA LEU A 141 4.79 -6.43 1.71
C LEU A 141 4.11 -7.80 1.57
N ALA A 142 4.35 -8.74 2.50
CA ALA A 142 3.69 -10.03 2.50
C ALA A 142 2.16 -9.87 2.58
N ARG A 143 1.68 -9.01 3.50
CA ARG A 143 0.25 -8.67 3.61
C ARG A 143 -0.29 -8.08 2.32
N GLN A 144 0.41 -7.12 1.73
CA GLN A 144 0.01 -6.49 0.48
C GLN A 144 -0.10 -7.50 -0.67
N ILE A 145 0.89 -8.39 -0.82
CA ILE A 145 0.86 -9.46 -1.84
C ILE A 145 -0.34 -10.37 -1.61
N TYR A 146 -0.54 -10.82 -0.37
CA TYR A 146 -1.65 -11.70 -0.01
C TYR A 146 -3.00 -11.13 -0.40
N LEU A 147 -3.28 -9.91 0.05
CA LEU A 147 -4.56 -9.25 -0.18
C LEU A 147 -4.79 -8.92 -1.65
N SER A 148 -3.78 -8.40 -2.36
CA SER A 148 -3.91 -8.06 -3.77
C SER A 148 -4.14 -9.29 -4.65
N ARG A 149 -3.43 -10.39 -4.39
CA ARG A 149 -3.61 -11.66 -5.11
C ARG A 149 -4.96 -12.29 -4.85
N PHE A 150 -5.47 -12.18 -3.62
CA PHE A 150 -6.81 -12.66 -3.32
C PHE A 150 -7.89 -11.87 -4.06
N LEU A 151 -7.78 -10.53 -4.11
CA LEU A 151 -8.71 -9.71 -4.88
C LEU A 151 -8.67 -10.04 -6.37
N ASP A 152 -7.48 -10.24 -6.92
CA ASP A 152 -7.31 -10.69 -8.30
C ASP A 152 -7.98 -12.05 -8.52
N TYR A 153 -7.68 -13.04 -7.69
CA TYR A 153 -8.29 -14.37 -7.74
C TYR A 153 -9.83 -14.30 -7.69
N ARG A 154 -10.38 -13.49 -6.81
CA ARG A 154 -11.83 -13.38 -6.59
C ARG A 154 -12.55 -12.69 -7.75
N PHE A 155 -11.99 -11.64 -8.31
CA PHE A 155 -12.68 -10.76 -9.25
C PHE A 155 -12.27 -10.92 -10.71
N ARG A 156 -11.10 -11.48 -11.00
CA ARG A 156 -10.61 -11.71 -12.37
C ARG A 156 -11.59 -12.53 -13.24
N PRO A 157 -12.23 -13.61 -12.76
CA PRO A 157 -13.17 -14.38 -13.60
C PRO A 157 -14.36 -13.56 -14.13
N ALA A 158 -14.73 -12.51 -13.39
CA ALA A 158 -15.82 -11.60 -13.80
C ALA A 158 -15.33 -10.36 -14.58
N ALA A 159 -14.01 -10.11 -14.63
CA ALA A 159 -13.40 -8.97 -15.31
C ALA A 159 -13.16 -9.28 -16.79
N GLN A 160 -14.24 -9.46 -17.57
CA GLN A 160 -14.12 -9.69 -19.01
C GLN A 160 -13.97 -8.37 -19.75
N VAL A 161 -13.08 -8.36 -20.76
CA VAL A 161 -12.78 -7.22 -21.61
C VAL A 161 -12.96 -7.64 -23.06
N ASP A 162 -13.80 -6.93 -23.80
CA ASP A 162 -14.04 -7.16 -25.22
C ASP A 162 -13.12 -6.27 -26.11
N GLN A 163 -13.11 -6.58 -27.39
CA GLN A 163 -12.26 -5.89 -28.37
C GLN A 163 -12.61 -4.40 -28.49
N SER A 164 -13.88 -4.05 -28.42
CA SER A 164 -14.31 -2.66 -28.54
C SER A 164 -13.81 -1.79 -27.38
N GLN A 165 -13.70 -2.37 -26.19
CA GLN A 165 -13.14 -1.69 -25.01
C GLN A 165 -11.62 -1.46 -25.17
N ILE A 166 -10.89 -2.43 -25.77
CA ILE A 166 -9.46 -2.30 -26.05
C ILE A 166 -9.23 -1.19 -27.07
N GLU A 167 -9.96 -1.18 -28.17
CA GLU A 167 -9.89 -0.13 -29.19
C GLU A 167 -10.25 1.24 -28.64
N ALA A 168 -11.29 1.33 -27.82
CA ALA A 168 -11.70 2.57 -27.17
C ALA A 168 -10.61 3.11 -26.25
N TYR A 169 -10.00 2.24 -25.43
CA TYR A 169 -8.89 2.63 -24.55
C TYR A 169 -7.66 3.08 -25.35
N TYR A 170 -7.28 2.32 -26.37
CA TYR A 170 -6.15 2.66 -27.22
C TYR A 170 -6.33 4.06 -27.85
N ASN A 171 -7.50 4.31 -28.46
CA ASN A 171 -7.75 5.57 -29.16
C ASN A 171 -7.95 6.76 -28.23
N ASN A 172 -8.63 6.58 -27.11
CA ASN A 172 -9.08 7.68 -26.27
C ASN A 172 -8.14 7.97 -25.08
N GLU A 173 -7.33 6.99 -24.64
CA GLU A 173 -6.44 7.16 -23.49
C GLU A 173 -4.96 6.91 -23.86
N PHE A 174 -4.64 5.76 -24.44
CA PHE A 174 -3.25 5.34 -24.64
C PHE A 174 -2.51 6.22 -25.66
N VAL A 175 -3.07 6.39 -26.86
CA VAL A 175 -2.47 7.20 -27.93
C VAL A 175 -2.34 8.68 -27.52
N PRO A 176 -3.37 9.34 -26.94
CA PRO A 176 -3.24 10.71 -26.47
C PRO A 176 -2.15 10.89 -25.40
N GLN A 177 -2.01 9.91 -24.47
CA GLN A 177 -0.97 9.98 -23.44
C GLN A 177 0.45 9.93 -24.04
N LEU A 178 0.71 9.00 -24.98
CA LEU A 178 2.01 8.92 -25.66
C LEU A 178 2.30 10.19 -26.45
N LYS A 179 1.33 10.69 -27.21
CA LYS A 179 1.48 11.96 -27.96
C LYS A 179 1.80 13.15 -27.04
N SER A 180 1.20 13.22 -25.86
CA SER A 180 1.47 14.30 -24.90
C SER A 180 2.90 14.26 -24.35
N ARG A 181 3.56 13.09 -24.38
CA ARG A 181 4.96 12.87 -23.96
C ARG A 181 5.94 12.87 -25.12
N ASN A 182 5.48 13.13 -26.35
CA ASN A 182 6.26 12.96 -27.58
C ASN A 182 6.91 11.58 -27.73
N GLU A 183 6.22 10.53 -27.26
CA GLU A 183 6.65 9.14 -27.39
C GLU A 183 6.08 8.52 -28.68
N PRO A 184 6.78 7.56 -29.30
CA PRO A 184 6.29 6.86 -30.47
C PRO A 184 5.03 6.05 -30.11
N VAL A 185 4.04 6.07 -31.01
CA VAL A 185 2.79 5.32 -30.85
C VAL A 185 2.95 3.96 -31.52
N PRO A 186 2.96 2.84 -30.75
CA PRO A 186 2.99 1.49 -31.31
C PRO A 186 1.64 1.15 -31.98
N ALA A 187 1.64 0.17 -32.88
CA ALA A 187 0.39 -0.34 -33.42
C ALA A 187 -0.48 -1.00 -32.34
N LEU A 188 -1.79 -1.02 -32.52
CA LEU A 188 -2.71 -1.63 -31.54
C LEU A 188 -2.36 -3.09 -31.27
N ASP A 189 -2.07 -3.86 -32.34
CA ASP A 189 -1.74 -5.28 -32.26
C ASP A 189 -0.51 -5.56 -31.37
N ASP A 190 0.47 -4.62 -31.35
CA ASP A 190 1.68 -4.76 -30.53
C ASP A 190 1.43 -4.55 -29.04
N VAL A 191 0.34 -3.90 -28.67
CA VAL A 191 0.03 -3.52 -27.27
C VAL A 191 -1.32 -4.04 -26.78
N GLU A 192 -2.04 -4.79 -27.62
CA GLU A 192 -3.39 -5.28 -27.32
C GLU A 192 -3.45 -6.06 -26.01
N ASP A 193 -2.56 -7.04 -25.80
CA ASP A 193 -2.52 -7.84 -24.58
C ASP A 193 -2.21 -6.99 -23.34
N THR A 194 -1.33 -6.00 -23.49
CA THR A 194 -1.01 -5.06 -22.41
C THR A 194 -2.22 -4.21 -22.03
N ILE A 195 -2.94 -3.69 -23.03
CA ILE A 195 -4.16 -2.90 -22.84
C ILE A 195 -5.26 -3.77 -22.20
N ARG A 196 -5.42 -5.00 -22.69
CA ARG A 196 -6.36 -5.98 -22.13
C ARG A 196 -6.12 -6.20 -20.64
N GLU A 197 -4.87 -6.43 -20.24
CA GLU A 197 -4.52 -6.62 -18.83
C GLU A 197 -4.77 -5.35 -18.00
N VAL A 198 -4.46 -4.17 -18.52
CA VAL A 198 -4.77 -2.89 -17.85
C VAL A 198 -6.26 -2.74 -17.61
N LEU A 199 -7.09 -3.07 -18.59
CA LEU A 199 -8.55 -2.99 -18.47
C LEU A 199 -9.11 -4.04 -17.50
N ILE A 200 -8.56 -5.27 -17.52
CA ILE A 200 -8.89 -6.32 -16.54
C ILE A 200 -8.57 -5.83 -15.13
N GLN A 201 -7.38 -5.26 -14.89
CA GLN A 201 -7.01 -4.73 -13.58
C GLN A 201 -7.92 -3.57 -13.15
N ARG A 202 -8.32 -2.68 -14.05
CA ARG A 202 -9.31 -1.65 -13.75
C ARG A 202 -10.65 -2.28 -13.33
N ALA A 203 -11.14 -3.25 -14.06
CA ALA A 203 -12.39 -3.94 -13.74
C ALA A 203 -12.33 -4.67 -12.39
N ILE A 204 -11.19 -5.30 -12.06
CA ILE A 204 -10.94 -5.90 -10.74
C ILE A 204 -10.99 -4.84 -9.65
N ASN A 205 -10.30 -3.71 -9.84
CA ASN A 205 -10.25 -2.61 -8.87
C ASN A 205 -11.65 -2.02 -8.63
N ASP A 206 -12.42 -1.78 -9.68
CA ASP A 206 -13.78 -1.23 -9.59
C ASP A 206 -14.73 -2.19 -8.84
N ARG A 207 -14.67 -3.49 -9.16
CA ARG A 207 -15.48 -4.52 -8.49
C ARG A 207 -15.07 -4.70 -7.04
N SER A 208 -13.76 -4.68 -6.77
CA SER A 208 -13.24 -4.77 -5.41
C SER A 208 -13.67 -3.57 -4.56
N ALA A 209 -13.60 -2.36 -5.13
CA ALA A 209 -14.03 -1.15 -4.44
C ALA A 209 -15.53 -1.17 -4.14
N GLN A 210 -16.36 -1.58 -5.09
CA GLN A 210 -17.79 -1.73 -4.90
C GLN A 210 -18.10 -2.74 -3.79
N TRP A 211 -17.48 -3.92 -3.86
CA TRP A 211 -17.65 -4.96 -2.85
C TRP A 211 -17.22 -4.50 -1.46
N LEU A 212 -16.09 -3.78 -1.35
CA LEU A 212 -15.63 -3.21 -0.08
C LEU A 212 -16.63 -2.19 0.48
N ASP A 213 -17.16 -1.30 -0.37
CA ASP A 213 -18.15 -0.29 0.05
C ASP A 213 -19.45 -0.96 0.52
N GLU A 214 -19.95 -1.98 -0.21
CA GLU A 214 -21.14 -2.74 0.17
C GLU A 214 -20.95 -3.55 1.45
N THR A 215 -19.78 -4.15 1.63
CA THR A 215 -19.46 -4.94 2.82
C THR A 215 -19.32 -4.03 4.04
N ARG A 216 -18.60 -2.93 3.90
CA ARG A 216 -18.40 -1.94 4.98
C ARG A 216 -19.73 -1.35 5.47
N ALA A 217 -20.70 -1.14 4.56
CA ALA A 217 -22.02 -0.62 4.92
C ALA A 217 -22.82 -1.58 5.82
N ARG A 218 -22.43 -2.86 5.90
CA ARG A 218 -23.08 -3.88 6.74
C ARG A 218 -22.35 -4.14 8.05
N LEU A 219 -21.11 -3.66 8.18
CA LEU A 219 -20.29 -3.87 9.36
C LEU A 219 -20.50 -2.76 10.39
N ARG A 220 -20.43 -3.15 11.66
CA ARG A 220 -20.33 -2.19 12.75
C ARG A 220 -18.87 -1.83 12.95
N ILE A 221 -18.54 -0.56 12.73
CA ILE A 221 -17.20 0.00 12.93
C ILE A 221 -17.31 1.14 13.92
N ASP A 222 -16.82 0.91 15.14
CA ASP A 222 -16.80 1.89 16.21
C ASP A 222 -15.39 2.49 16.32
N VAL A 223 -15.24 3.73 15.89
CA VAL A 223 -13.94 4.45 15.94
C VAL A 223 -13.74 5.01 17.35
N MET A 224 -12.62 4.66 17.98
CA MET A 224 -12.27 5.20 19.28
C MET A 224 -11.66 6.61 19.13
N PRO A 225 -12.01 7.55 20.02
CA PRO A 225 -11.35 8.85 20.06
C PRO A 225 -9.86 8.62 20.33
N GLN A 226 -9.03 9.46 19.72
CA GLN A 226 -7.60 9.44 20.01
C GLN A 226 -7.43 9.80 21.50
N GLY A 227 -7.02 8.82 22.32
CA GLY A 227 -6.81 9.08 23.74
C GLY A 227 -5.72 10.12 23.91
N ASP A 228 -6.01 11.19 24.64
CA ASP A 228 -4.96 12.05 25.17
C ASP A 228 -4.06 11.15 26.02
N ARG A 229 -2.81 10.99 25.57
CA ARG A 229 -1.80 10.38 26.44
C ARG A 229 -1.58 11.34 27.61
N PRO A 230 -1.66 10.83 28.85
CA PRO A 230 -1.25 11.63 29.99
C PRO A 230 0.23 12.00 29.92
#